data_7f030d8f1c4ddff352cff127cbc9eb76
#
_entry.id   7f030d8f1c4ddff352cff127cbc9eb76
#
_cell.length_a   1.000
_cell.length_b   1.000
_cell.length_c   1.000
_cell.angle_alpha   90.00
_cell.angle_beta   90.00
_cell.angle_gamma   90.00
#
_symmetry.space_group_name_H-M   'P 1'
#
loop_
_entity.id
_entity.type
_entity.pdbx_description
1 polymer ?
#
loop_
_entity_poly.entity_id
_entity_poly.type
_entity_poly.pdbx_seq_one_letter_code
_entity_poly.pdbx_strand_id
1 'polypeptide(L)'
;MKLEFPNSQWADYQLLDSGNYQKLERFGQIVMARPEPKALWDKSMSDADWARLCHTRFVPGAGFAKAGKEDSGTWERLKKMEDQWYIRYNGSPKFRLRLGLTSFKHVGVFPEQAPNWEYIFEHTSALEAKAKAANRPAPRVLNLFAYTSTDGHLECDILQ
;
A
#
# COMPACT_ATOMS: atom_id res chain seq x y z
N MET A 1 -6.11 -2.19 23.48
CA MET A 1 -5.39 -2.03 22.19
C MET A 1 -6.19 -1.00 21.39
N LYS A 2 -5.57 0.11 21.01
CA LYS A 2 -6.22 1.13 20.14
C LYS A 2 -6.13 0.61 18.71
N LEU A 3 -7.26 0.51 18.01
CA LEU A 3 -7.29 0.22 16.60
C LEU A 3 -6.97 1.51 15.84
N GLU A 4 -5.98 1.45 14.96
CA GLU A 4 -5.63 2.55 14.08
C GLU A 4 -6.00 2.18 12.65
N PHE A 5 -6.55 3.14 11.92
CA PHE A 5 -6.98 2.98 10.55
C PHE A 5 -6.25 3.99 9.67
N PRO A 6 -6.02 3.69 8.38
CA PRO A 6 -5.55 4.69 7.44
C PRO A 6 -6.48 5.91 7.47
N ASN A 7 -5.89 7.10 7.30
CA ASN A 7 -6.64 8.34 7.28
C ASN A 7 -7.82 8.24 6.30
N SER A 8 -9.03 8.52 6.80
CA SER A 8 -10.26 8.47 5.99
C SER A 8 -10.25 9.44 4.80
N GLN A 9 -9.32 10.41 4.80
CA GLN A 9 -9.11 11.35 3.70
C GLN A 9 -8.19 10.79 2.59
N TRP A 10 -7.67 9.58 2.72
CA TRP A 10 -6.89 8.96 1.66
C TRP A 10 -7.80 8.48 0.52
N ALA A 11 -8.19 9.43 -0.34
CA ALA A 11 -9.14 9.19 -1.42
C ALA A 11 -8.67 8.15 -2.45
N ASP A 12 -7.35 7.98 -2.63
CA ASP A 12 -6.79 7.06 -3.61
C ASP A 12 -6.63 5.62 -3.10
N TYR A 13 -6.93 5.34 -1.84
CA TYR A 13 -6.94 3.98 -1.30
C TYR A 13 -8.26 3.64 -0.63
N GLN A 14 -8.75 2.42 -0.88
CA GLN A 14 -9.90 1.88 -0.18
C GLN A 14 -9.87 0.36 -0.18
N LEU A 15 -10.07 -0.26 0.98
CA LEU A 15 -10.48 -1.66 1.08
C LEU A 15 -11.97 -1.72 0.75
N LEU A 16 -12.32 -2.34 -0.38
CA LEU A 16 -13.71 -2.44 -0.86
C LEU A 16 -14.44 -3.60 -0.21
N ASP A 17 -13.75 -4.75 -0.10
CA ASP A 17 -14.30 -5.97 0.51
C ASP A 17 -13.17 -6.92 0.88
N SER A 18 -13.44 -7.86 1.78
CA SER A 18 -12.54 -8.97 2.11
C SER A 18 -13.33 -10.20 2.53
N GLY A 19 -12.77 -11.37 2.31
CA GLY A 19 -13.36 -12.64 2.67
C GLY A 19 -12.86 -13.76 1.77
N ASN A 20 -13.12 -15.00 2.19
CA ASN A 20 -12.72 -16.20 1.46
C ASN A 20 -11.22 -16.18 1.07
N TYR A 21 -10.37 -15.79 2.05
CA TYR A 21 -8.92 -15.68 1.91
C TYR A 21 -8.44 -14.65 0.88
N GLN A 22 -9.27 -13.66 0.56
CA GLN A 22 -8.98 -12.62 -0.43
C GLN A 22 -9.37 -11.24 0.10
N LYS A 23 -8.81 -10.21 -0.52
CA LYS A 23 -9.22 -8.82 -0.36
C LYS A 23 -9.32 -8.12 -1.70
N LEU A 24 -10.33 -7.28 -1.83
CA LEU A 24 -10.58 -6.42 -2.98
C LEU A 24 -10.24 -4.99 -2.57
N GLU A 25 -9.23 -4.41 -3.19
CA GLU A 25 -8.72 -3.08 -2.84
C GLU A 25 -8.70 -2.18 -4.06
N ARG A 26 -8.94 -0.90 -3.84
CA ARG A 26 -8.80 0.15 -4.84
C ARG A 26 -7.57 1.00 -4.55
N PHE A 27 -6.73 1.18 -5.55
CA PHE A 27 -5.56 2.06 -5.57
C PHE A 27 -5.68 3.04 -6.74
N GLY A 28 -6.13 4.26 -6.46
CA GLY A 28 -6.49 5.23 -7.48
C GLY A 28 -7.70 4.73 -8.29
N GLN A 29 -7.49 4.51 -9.57
CA GLN A 29 -8.52 3.97 -10.47
C GLN A 29 -8.46 2.45 -10.62
N ILE A 30 -7.42 1.79 -10.10
CA ILE A 30 -7.21 0.37 -10.24
C ILE A 30 -7.79 -0.39 -9.05
N VAL A 31 -8.67 -1.33 -9.34
CA VAL A 31 -9.23 -2.28 -8.35
C VAL A 31 -8.56 -3.63 -8.57
N MET A 32 -8.07 -4.22 -7.50
CA MET A 32 -7.37 -5.50 -7.57
C MET A 32 -7.80 -6.47 -6.48
N ALA A 33 -7.78 -7.75 -6.81
CA ALA A 33 -7.99 -8.83 -5.86
C ALA A 33 -6.65 -9.49 -5.52
N ARG A 34 -6.37 -9.63 -4.22
CA ARG A 34 -5.13 -10.23 -3.71
C ARG A 34 -5.43 -11.28 -2.64
N PRO A 35 -4.57 -12.29 -2.46
CA PRO A 35 -4.65 -13.19 -1.33
C PRO A 35 -4.52 -12.47 0.01
N GLU A 36 -5.41 -12.79 0.94
CA GLU A 36 -5.38 -12.37 2.34
C GLU A 36 -5.70 -13.57 3.23
N PRO A 37 -4.68 -14.33 3.64
CA PRO A 37 -4.89 -15.58 4.39
C PRO A 37 -5.64 -15.42 5.72
N LYS A 38 -5.69 -14.21 6.25
CA LYS A 38 -6.39 -13.91 7.50
C LYS A 38 -7.88 -13.62 7.31
N ALA A 39 -8.36 -13.41 6.09
CA ALA A 39 -9.76 -13.16 5.78
C ALA A 39 -10.57 -14.46 5.73
N LEU A 40 -10.85 -15.04 6.91
CA LEU A 40 -11.52 -16.33 7.08
C LEU A 40 -13.04 -16.25 6.93
N TRP A 41 -13.59 -15.06 6.95
CA TRP A 41 -15.03 -14.78 6.83
C TRP A 41 -15.48 -14.78 5.37
N ASP A 42 -16.80 -14.79 5.18
CA ASP A 42 -17.37 -14.69 3.84
C ASP A 42 -17.28 -13.27 3.30
N LYS A 43 -17.18 -13.14 1.97
CA LYS A 43 -17.26 -11.84 1.29
C LYS A 43 -18.60 -11.17 1.57
N SER A 44 -18.58 -9.85 1.74
CA SER A 44 -19.80 -9.04 1.86
C SER A 44 -20.46 -8.78 0.50
N MET A 45 -19.66 -8.71 -0.55
CA MET A 45 -20.09 -8.52 -1.93
C MET A 45 -20.19 -9.84 -2.68
N SER A 46 -21.05 -9.88 -3.69
CA SER A 46 -21.17 -11.06 -4.57
C SER A 46 -19.91 -11.25 -5.44
N ASP A 47 -19.63 -12.49 -5.87
CA ASP A 47 -18.54 -12.76 -6.81
C ASP A 47 -18.75 -12.05 -8.16
N ALA A 48 -20.00 -11.81 -8.57
CA ALA A 48 -20.32 -11.02 -9.76
C ALA A 48 -19.89 -9.56 -9.61
N ASP A 49 -20.09 -8.96 -8.43
CA ASP A 49 -19.65 -7.60 -8.15
C ASP A 49 -18.12 -7.50 -8.09
N TRP A 50 -17.46 -8.49 -7.48
CA TRP A 50 -16.00 -8.59 -7.51
C TRP A 50 -15.47 -8.63 -8.94
N ALA A 51 -16.02 -9.51 -9.78
CA ALA A 51 -15.63 -9.62 -11.18
C ALA A 51 -15.90 -8.33 -11.97
N ARG A 52 -17.03 -7.67 -11.72
CA ARG A 52 -17.39 -6.40 -12.35
C ARG A 52 -16.46 -5.25 -11.98
N LEU A 53 -15.99 -5.19 -10.72
CA LEU A 53 -15.12 -4.12 -10.23
C LEU A 53 -13.65 -4.38 -10.55
N CYS A 54 -13.19 -5.62 -10.42
CA CYS A 54 -11.79 -6.00 -10.49
C CYS A 54 -11.15 -5.70 -11.84
N HIS A 55 -9.99 -5.07 -11.84
CA HIS A 55 -9.16 -4.82 -13.02
C HIS A 55 -8.10 -5.89 -13.20
N THR A 56 -7.57 -6.39 -12.08
CA THR A 56 -6.52 -7.41 -12.05
C THR A 56 -6.62 -8.24 -10.79
N ARG A 57 -6.24 -9.51 -10.86
CA ARG A 57 -6.13 -10.39 -9.70
C ARG A 57 -4.77 -11.06 -9.63
N PHE A 58 -4.27 -11.24 -8.43
CA PHE A 58 -3.05 -11.99 -8.21
C PHE A 58 -3.36 -13.48 -8.16
N VAL A 59 -2.67 -14.24 -8.99
CA VAL A 59 -2.76 -15.71 -9.04
C VAL A 59 -1.50 -16.26 -8.36
N PRO A 60 -1.64 -16.89 -7.18
CA PRO A 60 -0.52 -17.51 -6.50
C PRO A 60 0.21 -18.54 -7.36
N GLY A 61 1.53 -18.50 -7.35
CA GLY A 61 2.35 -19.50 -8.03
C GLY A 61 2.36 -20.87 -7.29
N ALA A 62 2.86 -21.89 -7.94
CA ALA A 62 2.95 -23.25 -7.38
C ALA A 62 3.77 -23.38 -6.08
N GLY A 63 4.54 -22.37 -5.71
CA GLY A 63 5.30 -22.31 -4.48
C GLY A 63 4.72 -21.38 -3.41
N PHE A 64 3.55 -20.80 -3.62
CA PHE A 64 2.96 -19.77 -2.78
C PHE A 64 2.84 -20.14 -1.29
N ALA A 65 2.66 -21.42 -0.96
CA ALA A 65 2.61 -21.89 0.43
C ALA A 65 3.98 -22.35 0.98
N LYS A 66 5.07 -22.24 0.20
CA LYS A 66 6.40 -22.67 0.61
C LYS A 66 7.21 -21.50 1.13
N ALA A 67 8.03 -21.75 2.16
CA ALA A 67 8.90 -20.74 2.75
C ALA A 67 9.76 -20.03 1.69
N GLY A 68 9.78 -18.69 1.75
CA GLY A 68 10.51 -17.83 0.81
C GLY A 68 9.81 -17.60 -0.55
N LYS A 69 8.59 -18.13 -0.75
CA LYS A 69 7.78 -17.95 -1.97
C LYS A 69 6.32 -17.59 -1.69
N GLU A 70 6.03 -17.22 -0.46
CA GLU A 70 4.67 -16.96 0.04
C GLU A 70 3.95 -15.84 -0.72
N ASP A 71 4.72 -14.96 -1.35
CA ASP A 71 4.19 -13.81 -2.06
C ASP A 71 4.37 -13.88 -3.58
N SER A 72 4.95 -14.98 -4.10
CA SER A 72 5.24 -15.12 -5.53
C SER A 72 4.03 -15.62 -6.34
N GLY A 73 3.90 -15.10 -7.56
CA GLY A 73 2.82 -15.44 -8.46
C GLY A 73 2.79 -14.56 -9.69
N THR A 74 1.63 -14.46 -10.31
CA THR A 74 1.39 -13.68 -11.51
C THR A 74 0.14 -12.83 -11.38
N TRP A 75 0.10 -11.71 -12.10
CA TRP A 75 -1.08 -10.88 -12.19
C TRP A 75 -1.87 -11.22 -13.45
N GLU A 76 -3.09 -11.65 -13.28
CA GLU A 76 -4.04 -11.81 -14.36
C GLU A 76 -4.80 -10.50 -14.58
N ARG A 77 -4.71 -9.93 -15.78
CA ARG A 77 -5.45 -8.72 -16.14
C ARG A 77 -6.83 -9.09 -16.66
N LEU A 78 -7.84 -8.55 -16.00
CA LEU A 78 -9.24 -8.75 -16.35
C LEU A 78 -9.79 -7.57 -17.17
N LYS A 79 -9.14 -6.40 -17.07
CA LYS A 79 -9.46 -5.20 -17.82
C LYS A 79 -8.18 -4.52 -18.34
N LYS A 80 -8.35 -3.65 -19.32
CA LYS A 80 -7.25 -2.83 -19.81
C LYS A 80 -6.75 -1.91 -18.70
N MET A 81 -5.47 -1.97 -18.40
CA MET A 81 -4.78 -1.13 -17.42
C MET A 81 -3.30 -1.06 -17.76
N GLU A 82 -2.63 -0.02 -17.24
CA GLU A 82 -1.18 0.11 -17.33
C GLU A 82 -0.50 -0.73 -16.24
N ASP A 83 0.77 -1.08 -16.46
CA ASP A 83 1.56 -1.84 -15.50
C ASP A 83 2.00 -1.00 -14.31
N GLN A 84 2.04 0.29 -14.48
CA GLN A 84 2.42 1.27 -13.47
C GLN A 84 1.43 2.42 -13.46
N TRP A 85 1.10 2.92 -12.26
CA TRP A 85 0.20 4.08 -12.08
C TRP A 85 0.58 4.82 -10.81
N TYR A 86 -0.03 5.98 -10.61
CA TYR A 86 0.25 6.82 -9.45
C TYR A 86 -0.97 6.93 -8.54
N ILE A 87 -0.70 6.98 -7.24
CA ILE A 87 -1.67 7.37 -6.21
C ILE A 87 -1.10 8.49 -5.37
N ARG A 88 -1.97 9.25 -4.71
CA ARG A 88 -1.60 10.35 -3.82
C ARG A 88 -2.04 10.04 -2.41
N TYR A 89 -1.15 10.29 -1.46
CA TYR A 89 -1.49 10.36 -0.06
C TYR A 89 -1.71 11.83 0.32
N ASN A 90 -2.90 12.16 0.81
CA ASN A 90 -3.30 13.53 1.14
C ASN A 90 -3.27 13.84 2.64
N GLY A 91 -2.72 12.93 3.44
CA GLY A 91 -2.48 13.15 4.87
C GLY A 91 -1.29 14.06 5.14
N SER A 92 -0.64 13.86 6.27
CA SER A 92 0.61 14.54 6.63
C SER A 92 1.71 13.48 6.84
N PRO A 93 2.76 13.44 6.01
CA PRO A 93 3.06 14.33 4.86
C PRO A 93 2.20 14.04 3.62
N LYS A 94 2.15 14.98 2.68
CA LYS A 94 1.56 14.76 1.35
C LYS A 94 2.64 14.21 0.42
N PHE A 95 2.33 13.13 -0.30
CA PHE A 95 3.26 12.57 -1.29
C PHE A 95 2.52 11.77 -2.38
N ARG A 96 3.24 11.46 -3.43
CA ARG A 96 2.78 10.64 -4.54
C ARG A 96 3.59 9.36 -4.59
N LEU A 97 2.93 8.22 -4.77
CA LEU A 97 3.53 6.91 -4.89
C LEU A 97 3.31 6.38 -6.31
N ARG A 98 4.36 5.84 -6.91
CA ARG A 98 4.27 5.04 -8.12
C ARG A 98 4.08 3.58 -7.73
N LEU A 99 2.98 2.99 -8.17
CA LEU A 99 2.65 1.59 -7.95
C LEU A 99 2.86 0.80 -9.23
N GLY A 100 3.10 -0.49 -9.11
CA GLY A 100 3.27 -1.36 -10.26
C GLY A 100 2.96 -2.82 -9.96
N LEU A 101 2.60 -3.55 -11.00
CA LEU A 101 2.46 -5.00 -10.94
C LEU A 101 3.86 -5.63 -11.03
N THR A 102 4.18 -6.47 -10.06
CA THR A 102 5.46 -7.19 -9.97
C THR A 102 5.21 -8.70 -9.96
N SER A 103 6.26 -9.50 -9.85
CA SER A 103 6.13 -10.96 -9.64
C SER A 103 5.60 -11.34 -8.24
N PHE A 104 5.32 -10.34 -7.41
CA PHE A 104 4.80 -10.51 -6.05
C PHE A 104 3.38 -9.96 -5.93
N LYS A 105 2.65 -10.37 -4.89
CA LYS A 105 1.30 -9.85 -4.60
C LYS A 105 1.29 -8.38 -4.15
N HIS A 106 2.45 -7.80 -3.84
CA HIS A 106 2.59 -6.42 -3.41
C HIS A 106 2.78 -5.47 -4.59
N VAL A 107 2.23 -4.27 -4.48
CA VAL A 107 2.24 -3.26 -5.56
C VAL A 107 3.09 -2.03 -5.22
N GLY A 108 3.90 -2.12 -4.16
CA GLY A 108 4.82 -1.05 -3.75
C GLY A 108 4.34 -0.20 -2.57
N VAL A 109 3.16 -0.47 -2.01
CA VAL A 109 2.65 0.23 -0.84
C VAL A 109 1.94 -0.72 0.12
N PHE A 110 2.08 -0.42 1.41
CA PHE A 110 1.39 -1.08 2.51
C PHE A 110 0.48 -0.03 3.18
N PRO A 111 -0.81 -0.01 2.88
CA PRO A 111 -1.74 1.01 3.37
C PRO A 111 -1.83 1.09 4.89
N GLU A 112 -1.62 -0.03 5.57
CA GLU A 112 -1.56 -0.12 7.03
C GLU A 112 -0.42 0.69 7.66
N GLN A 113 0.56 1.12 6.87
CA GLN A 113 1.66 1.97 7.33
C GLN A 113 1.30 3.47 7.39
N ALA A 114 0.15 3.86 6.86
CA ALA A 114 -0.24 5.27 6.83
C ALA A 114 -0.22 5.96 8.21
N PRO A 115 -0.72 5.37 9.31
CA PRO A 115 -0.59 5.96 10.65
C PRO A 115 0.87 6.14 11.09
N ASN A 116 1.76 5.23 10.68
CA ASN A 116 3.19 5.35 10.99
C ASN A 116 3.84 6.50 10.22
N TRP A 117 3.44 6.76 8.98
CA TRP A 117 3.94 7.91 8.21
C TRP A 117 3.54 9.23 8.87
N GLU A 118 2.30 9.35 9.32
CA GLU A 118 1.80 10.53 10.03
C GLU A 118 2.55 10.73 11.36
N TYR A 119 2.70 9.66 12.14
CA TYR A 119 3.46 9.69 13.38
C TYR A 119 4.91 10.15 13.18
N ILE A 120 5.62 9.56 12.21
CA ILE A 120 7.01 9.93 11.89
C ILE A 120 7.10 11.38 11.47
N PHE A 121 6.20 11.84 10.60
CA PHE A 121 6.19 13.22 10.12
C PHE A 121 5.95 14.22 11.25
N GLU A 122 4.97 13.98 12.11
CA GLU A 122 4.68 14.84 13.25
C GLU A 122 5.89 14.98 14.18
N HIS A 123 6.49 13.84 14.54
CA HIS A 123 7.61 13.83 15.49
C HIS A 123 8.88 14.41 14.89
N THR A 124 9.18 14.14 13.65
CA THR A 124 10.36 14.70 12.98
C THR A 124 10.21 16.20 12.76
N SER A 125 9.03 16.68 12.37
CA SER A 125 8.74 18.12 12.23
C SER A 125 8.87 18.87 13.56
N ALA A 126 8.39 18.28 14.65
CA ALA A 126 8.54 18.86 15.98
C ALA A 126 10.01 18.94 16.43
N LEU A 127 10.81 17.91 16.12
CA LEU A 127 12.25 17.89 16.42
C LEU A 127 13.01 18.91 15.56
N GLU A 128 12.65 19.04 14.28
CA GLU A 128 13.24 20.02 13.37
C GLU A 128 12.98 21.46 13.86
N ALA A 129 11.75 21.76 14.25
CA ALA A 129 11.39 23.06 14.80
C ALA A 129 12.22 23.39 16.07
N LYS A 130 12.40 22.42 16.96
CA LYS A 130 13.24 22.58 18.16
C LYS A 130 14.72 22.77 17.81
N ALA A 131 15.24 22.02 16.86
CA ALA A 131 16.63 22.16 16.39
C ALA A 131 16.87 23.54 15.79
N LYS A 132 15.95 24.00 14.93
CA LYS A 132 15.99 25.35 14.32
C LYS A 132 15.96 26.45 15.37
N ALA A 133 15.07 26.37 16.35
CA ALA A 133 14.98 27.34 17.44
C ALA A 133 16.27 27.40 18.30
N ALA A 134 16.98 26.28 18.42
CA ALA A 134 18.23 26.16 19.15
C ALA A 134 19.49 26.38 18.27
N ASN A 135 19.34 26.78 17.02
CA ASN A 135 20.41 26.91 16.03
C ASN A 135 21.28 25.64 15.92
N ARG A 136 20.63 24.46 15.91
CA ARG A 136 21.24 23.16 15.77
C ARG A 136 20.96 22.56 14.38
N PRO A 137 21.78 21.60 13.90
CA PRO A 137 21.49 20.87 12.68
C PRO A 137 20.14 20.16 12.74
N ALA A 138 19.49 19.99 11.58
CA ALA A 138 18.26 19.22 11.46
C ALA A 138 18.45 17.77 11.96
N PRO A 139 17.41 17.15 12.54
CA PRO A 139 17.48 15.78 13.01
C PRO A 139 17.75 14.83 11.84
N ARG A 140 18.48 13.75 12.11
CA ARG A 140 18.73 12.68 11.15
C ARG A 140 17.82 11.50 11.49
N VAL A 141 17.12 10.97 10.48
CA VAL A 141 16.25 9.80 10.64
C VAL A 141 16.92 8.60 10.00
N LEU A 142 16.99 7.48 10.73
CA LEU A 142 17.45 6.20 10.21
C LEU A 142 16.24 5.27 10.07
N ASN A 143 15.97 4.84 8.84
CA ASN A 143 14.99 3.80 8.57
C ASN A 143 15.71 2.46 8.40
N LEU A 144 15.54 1.56 9.38
CA LEU A 144 16.16 0.22 9.37
C LEU A 144 15.36 -0.80 8.54
N PHE A 145 14.13 -0.50 8.20
CA PHE A 145 13.21 -1.38 7.48
C PHE A 145 12.74 -0.76 6.16
N ALA A 146 13.58 0.08 5.56
CA ALA A 146 13.29 0.64 4.25
C ALA A 146 13.11 -0.51 3.25
N TYR A 147 11.89 -0.68 2.78
CA TYR A 147 11.57 -1.65 1.74
C TYR A 147 12.08 -1.11 0.41
N THR A 148 13.13 -1.74 -0.12
CA THR A 148 13.56 -1.51 -1.48
C THR A 148 13.02 -2.65 -2.34
N SER A 149 12.01 -2.41 -3.14
CA SER A 149 11.72 -3.34 -4.22
C SER A 149 12.87 -3.25 -5.21
N THR A 150 13.51 -4.36 -5.50
CA THR A 150 14.62 -4.46 -6.45
C THR A 150 14.21 -4.04 -7.87
N ASP A 151 12.91 -3.90 -8.15
CA ASP A 151 12.37 -3.61 -9.47
C ASP A 151 11.48 -2.35 -9.54
N GLY A 152 11.36 -1.60 -8.45
CA GLY A 152 10.51 -0.42 -8.41
C GLY A 152 11.20 0.74 -7.70
N HIS A 153 11.63 1.74 -8.45
CA HIS A 153 11.96 3.03 -7.88
C HIS A 153 10.69 3.59 -7.24
N LEU A 154 10.63 3.58 -5.89
CA LEU A 154 9.74 4.44 -5.15
C LEU A 154 10.25 5.88 -5.36
N GLU A 155 9.79 6.53 -6.42
CA GLU A 155 9.90 7.98 -6.51
C GLU A 155 8.93 8.57 -5.51
N CYS A 156 9.43 8.87 -4.32
CA CYS A 156 8.71 9.63 -3.33
C CYS A 156 8.98 11.11 -3.60
N ASP A 157 8.14 11.73 -4.42
CA ASP A 157 8.11 13.20 -4.53
C ASP A 157 7.41 13.73 -3.30
N ILE A 158 8.17 14.17 -2.30
CA ILE A 158 7.62 14.95 -1.20
C ILE A 158 7.19 16.29 -1.81
N LEU A 159 5.89 16.48 -1.95
CA LEU A 159 5.33 17.74 -2.38
C LEU A 159 5.47 18.74 -1.21
N GLN A 160 6.35 19.71 -1.35
CA GLN A 160 6.46 20.88 -0.47
C GLN A 160 5.22 21.74 -0.56
#